data_27341dbe928b3997e7fc6ec20f22729e
#
_entry.id   27341dbe928b3997e7fc6ec20f22729e
#
_cell.length_a   1.000
_cell.length_b   1.000
_cell.length_c   1.000
_cell.angle_alpha   90.00
_cell.angle_beta   90.00
_cell.angle_gamma   90.00
#
_symmetry.space_group_name_H-M   'P 1'
#
loop_
_entity.id
_entity.type
_entity.pdbx_description
1 polymer ?
#
loop_
_entity_poly.entity_id
_entity_poly.type
_entity_poly.pdbx_seq_one_letter_code
_entity_poly.pdbx_strand_id
1 'polypeptide(L)'
;IVGVLIVLYAWQLPPFSSAVETTENALVRGQVTIIGPQLAGYVYEVPVQDFQYVKAGDLLVRLDDRIYQQRLDQSLAQLAVQKAALANVVQQRNSAEATIKLRQAVQADSEAQLRKSEADLRRNKELVSDGSVSKREMDVALAANAQSIAAVAQAKANVEIARQDLQTVIVNRGSLEASVASAEAAVQLARIDLSNTRIVAPRDGQLGQIGVRLGAYVNSGAQLMALVPNQKWVIANMKETQMDNVRVGQPVRFTVDALNHRKFTGHVQHISPGTGSEFALLQADNATGNFVKIAQRVPVRITIDPDQQEEERLRPGMSVVVSIDTAAGNTQPH
;
A
#
# COMPACT_ATOMS: atom_id res chain seq x y z
N ILE A 1 5.25 23.62 -69.74
CA ILE A 1 5.29 23.98 -68.29
C ILE A 1 4.03 23.63 -67.59
N VAL A 2 2.80 24.01 -68.07
CA VAL A 2 1.52 23.71 -67.42
C VAL A 2 1.27 22.22 -67.29
N GLY A 3 1.58 21.41 -68.32
CA GLY A 3 1.44 19.93 -68.25
C GLY A 3 2.36 19.28 -67.21
N VAL A 4 3.57 19.76 -67.01
CA VAL A 4 4.51 19.30 -65.98
C VAL A 4 3.98 19.64 -64.58
N LEU A 5 3.45 20.83 -64.38
CA LEU A 5 2.85 21.28 -63.15
C LEU A 5 1.63 20.43 -62.78
N ILE A 6 0.79 20.07 -63.75
CA ILE A 6 -0.38 19.17 -63.54
C ILE A 6 0.07 17.77 -63.14
N VAL A 7 1.10 17.22 -63.75
CA VAL A 7 1.68 15.92 -63.38
C VAL A 7 2.30 15.96 -62.02
N LEU A 8 3.06 16.99 -61.68
CA LEU A 8 3.64 17.18 -60.35
C LEU A 8 2.55 17.33 -59.28
N TYR A 9 1.49 18.05 -59.56
CA TYR A 9 0.33 18.19 -58.69
C TYR A 9 -0.44 16.84 -58.50
N ALA A 10 -0.69 16.15 -59.63
CA ALA A 10 -1.43 14.86 -59.55
C ALA A 10 -0.67 13.76 -58.83
N TRP A 11 0.67 13.79 -58.86
CA TRP A 11 1.57 12.83 -58.21
C TRP A 11 2.12 13.33 -56.87
N GLN A 12 1.64 14.48 -56.39
CA GLN A 12 2.09 15.09 -55.12
C GLN A 12 3.61 15.19 -54.97
N LEU A 13 4.30 15.42 -56.09
CA LEU A 13 5.75 15.63 -56.10
C LEU A 13 6.10 17.09 -55.78
N PRO A 14 7.28 17.38 -55.21
CA PRO A 14 7.67 18.74 -54.90
C PRO A 14 7.49 19.69 -56.09
N PRO A 15 6.89 20.89 -55.92
CA PRO A 15 6.55 21.62 -54.67
C PRO A 15 5.14 21.33 -54.08
N PHE A 16 4.41 20.36 -54.59
CA PHE A 16 3.02 20.04 -54.21
C PHE A 16 2.92 18.86 -53.21
N SER A 17 4.00 18.52 -52.52
CA SER A 17 3.94 17.50 -51.47
C SER A 17 2.97 17.91 -50.35
N SER A 18 2.00 17.07 -50.07
CA SER A 18 1.09 17.27 -48.94
C SER A 18 1.86 17.21 -47.62
N ALA A 19 1.78 18.25 -46.82
CA ALA A 19 2.34 18.27 -45.46
C ALA A 19 1.43 17.58 -44.45
N VAL A 20 0.43 16.78 -44.89
CA VAL A 20 -0.52 16.08 -44.05
C VAL A 20 -0.35 14.57 -44.22
N GLU A 21 0.00 13.91 -43.12
CA GLU A 21 0.11 12.44 -43.06
C GLU A 21 -1.18 11.84 -42.55
N THR A 22 -1.78 10.90 -43.30
CA THR A 22 -3.09 10.34 -42.98
C THR A 22 -3.01 8.82 -42.76
N THR A 23 -3.74 8.33 -41.77
CA THR A 23 -3.92 6.88 -41.50
C THR A 23 -5.36 6.55 -41.15
N GLU A 24 -5.88 5.47 -41.70
CA GLU A 24 -7.17 4.88 -41.33
C GLU A 24 -7.03 3.82 -40.23
N ASN A 25 -5.79 3.40 -39.93
CA ASN A 25 -5.52 2.44 -38.88
C ASN A 25 -5.35 3.18 -37.54
N ALA A 26 -6.46 3.70 -37.03
CA ALA A 26 -6.48 4.41 -35.76
C ALA A 26 -7.75 4.10 -34.98
N LEU A 27 -7.64 4.10 -33.67
CA LEU A 27 -8.72 3.75 -32.75
C LEU A 27 -8.74 4.73 -31.58
N VAL A 28 -9.96 5.04 -31.12
CA VAL A 28 -10.15 5.67 -29.81
C VAL A 28 -9.79 4.65 -28.72
N ARG A 29 -8.98 5.04 -27.76
CA ARG A 29 -8.61 4.23 -26.60
C ARG A 29 -9.02 4.95 -25.31
N GLY A 30 -9.20 4.17 -24.26
CA GLY A 30 -9.42 4.63 -22.89
C GLY A 30 -8.86 3.61 -21.92
N GLN A 31 -8.59 4.03 -20.71
CA GLN A 31 -8.09 3.14 -19.67
C GLN A 31 -9.27 2.37 -19.06
N VAL A 32 -9.69 1.29 -19.71
CA VAL A 32 -10.72 0.41 -19.16
C VAL A 32 -10.15 -0.28 -17.91
N THR A 33 -10.82 -0.12 -16.77
CA THR A 33 -10.46 -0.76 -15.51
C THR A 33 -11.41 -1.92 -15.24
N ILE A 34 -10.88 -3.12 -15.09
CA ILE A 34 -11.66 -4.29 -14.69
C ILE A 34 -11.86 -4.23 -13.17
N ILE A 35 -13.11 -4.26 -12.71
CA ILE A 35 -13.47 -4.28 -11.30
C ILE A 35 -13.73 -5.72 -10.89
N GLY A 36 -13.06 -6.15 -9.83
CA GLY A 36 -13.21 -7.47 -9.23
C GLY A 36 -13.11 -7.43 -7.72
N PRO A 37 -13.63 -8.45 -7.01
CA PRO A 37 -13.55 -8.53 -5.57
C PRO A 37 -12.14 -8.97 -5.13
N GLN A 38 -11.72 -8.49 -3.98
CA GLN A 38 -10.50 -8.97 -3.31
C GLN A 38 -10.77 -10.23 -2.47
N LEU A 39 -12.02 -10.45 -2.08
CA LEU A 39 -12.48 -11.55 -1.24
C LEU A 39 -13.51 -12.38 -1.98
N ALA A 40 -13.59 -13.65 -1.60
CA ALA A 40 -14.63 -14.56 -2.11
C ALA A 40 -15.89 -14.47 -1.23
N GLY A 41 -17.08 -14.56 -1.85
CA GLY A 41 -18.34 -14.54 -1.10
C GLY A 41 -19.57 -14.49 -1.99
N TYR A 42 -20.74 -14.56 -1.37
CA TYR A 42 -22.01 -14.36 -2.05
C TYR A 42 -22.29 -12.88 -2.27
N VAL A 43 -22.81 -12.53 -3.42
CA VAL A 43 -23.25 -11.17 -3.73
C VAL A 43 -24.56 -10.90 -2.99
N TYR A 44 -24.53 -9.94 -2.08
CA TYR A 44 -25.69 -9.51 -1.30
C TYR A 44 -26.49 -8.40 -2.00
N GLU A 45 -25.81 -7.51 -2.74
CA GLU A 45 -26.45 -6.36 -3.37
C GLU A 45 -25.64 -5.88 -4.58
N VAL A 46 -26.35 -5.46 -5.65
CA VAL A 46 -25.78 -4.81 -6.83
C VAL A 46 -26.66 -3.57 -7.11
N PRO A 47 -26.32 -2.39 -6.52
CA PRO A 47 -27.17 -1.20 -6.60
C PRO A 47 -27.05 -0.43 -7.92
N VAL A 48 -26.19 -0.88 -8.85
CA VAL A 48 -25.90 -0.22 -10.13
C VAL A 48 -26.48 -1.00 -11.31
N GLN A 49 -26.66 -0.29 -12.43
CA GLN A 49 -27.19 -0.85 -13.68
C GLN A 49 -26.14 -0.83 -14.80
N ASP A 50 -26.36 -1.65 -15.83
CA ASP A 50 -25.51 -1.67 -17.03
C ASP A 50 -25.42 -0.25 -17.63
N PHE A 51 -24.21 0.15 -17.99
CA PHE A 51 -23.89 1.44 -18.61
C PHE A 51 -24.18 2.69 -17.77
N GLN A 52 -24.46 2.54 -16.48
CA GLN A 52 -24.66 3.65 -15.55
C GLN A 52 -23.36 4.45 -15.35
N TYR A 53 -23.49 5.77 -15.22
CA TYR A 53 -22.43 6.66 -14.77
C TYR A 53 -22.26 6.58 -13.26
N VAL A 54 -21.03 6.44 -12.78
CA VAL A 54 -20.68 6.35 -11.36
C VAL A 54 -19.55 7.30 -11.03
N LYS A 55 -19.52 7.75 -9.78
CA LYS A 55 -18.43 8.56 -9.21
C LYS A 55 -17.50 7.70 -8.38
N ALA A 56 -16.29 8.18 -8.17
CA ALA A 56 -15.35 7.55 -7.25
C ALA A 56 -15.98 7.39 -5.86
N GLY A 57 -15.90 6.17 -5.30
CA GLY A 57 -16.50 5.83 -4.01
C GLY A 57 -17.94 5.28 -4.08
N ASP A 58 -18.64 5.37 -5.22
CA ASP A 58 -19.96 4.78 -5.35
C ASP A 58 -19.92 3.25 -5.17
N LEU A 59 -20.89 2.71 -4.43
CA LEU A 59 -21.00 1.27 -4.20
C LEU A 59 -21.45 0.57 -5.48
N LEU A 60 -20.64 -0.38 -5.94
CA LEU A 60 -20.91 -1.18 -7.14
C LEU A 60 -21.50 -2.55 -6.80
N VAL A 61 -20.88 -3.23 -5.83
CA VAL A 61 -21.32 -4.55 -5.38
C VAL A 61 -21.03 -4.64 -3.88
N ARG A 62 -21.94 -5.26 -3.14
CA ARG A 62 -21.72 -5.65 -1.73
C ARG A 62 -21.78 -7.16 -1.62
N LEU A 63 -20.77 -7.74 -1.01
CA LEU A 63 -20.77 -9.15 -0.65
C LEU A 63 -21.44 -9.34 0.71
N ASP A 64 -21.82 -10.58 1.03
CA ASP A 64 -22.28 -10.96 2.37
C ASP A 64 -21.16 -10.75 3.38
N ASP A 65 -21.32 -9.78 4.25
CA ASP A 65 -20.32 -9.30 5.18
C ASP A 65 -20.40 -9.96 6.58
N ARG A 66 -21.42 -10.80 6.84
CA ARG A 66 -21.69 -11.40 8.15
C ARG A 66 -20.50 -12.18 8.71
N ILE A 67 -19.83 -12.97 7.88
CA ILE A 67 -18.65 -13.74 8.30
C ILE A 67 -17.48 -12.81 8.64
N TYR A 68 -17.27 -11.76 7.86
CA TYR A 68 -16.20 -10.78 8.05
C TYR A 68 -16.46 -9.92 9.29
N GLN A 69 -17.72 -9.56 9.56
CA GLN A 69 -18.10 -8.89 10.80
C GLN A 69 -17.79 -9.75 12.02
N GLN A 70 -18.16 -11.05 12.00
CA GLN A 70 -17.85 -11.97 13.09
C GLN A 70 -16.34 -12.14 13.31
N ARG A 71 -15.54 -12.16 12.25
CA ARG A 71 -14.07 -12.19 12.36
C ARG A 71 -13.52 -10.92 13.01
N LEU A 72 -14.07 -9.76 12.66
CA LEU A 72 -13.71 -8.50 13.31
C LEU A 72 -14.06 -8.53 14.79
N ASP A 73 -15.26 -8.95 15.16
CA ASP A 73 -15.72 -9.03 16.55
C ASP A 73 -14.84 -10.00 17.35
N GLN A 74 -14.47 -11.14 16.78
CA GLN A 74 -13.54 -12.10 17.39
C GLN A 74 -12.15 -11.48 17.62
N SER A 75 -11.62 -10.73 16.64
CA SER A 75 -10.32 -10.08 16.76
C SER A 75 -10.34 -8.97 17.82
N LEU A 76 -11.45 -8.22 17.92
CA LEU A 76 -11.66 -7.20 18.95
C LEU A 76 -11.72 -7.83 20.36
N ALA A 77 -12.41 -8.95 20.51
CA ALA A 77 -12.45 -9.68 21.77
C ALA A 77 -11.06 -10.18 22.19
N GLN A 78 -10.28 -10.71 21.24
CA GLN A 78 -8.91 -11.14 21.49
C GLN A 78 -8.00 -9.96 21.89
N LEU A 79 -8.13 -8.81 21.26
CA LEU A 79 -7.42 -7.58 21.64
C LEU A 79 -7.77 -7.16 23.07
N ALA A 80 -9.05 -7.22 23.44
CA ALA A 80 -9.50 -6.89 24.79
C ALA A 80 -8.86 -7.79 25.84
N VAL A 81 -8.71 -9.09 25.56
CA VAL A 81 -8.02 -10.05 26.45
C VAL A 81 -6.55 -9.66 26.63
N GLN A 82 -5.83 -9.32 25.54
CA GLN A 82 -4.41 -8.93 25.65
C GLN A 82 -4.25 -7.60 26.42
N LYS A 83 -5.14 -6.63 26.20
CA LYS A 83 -5.13 -5.35 26.95
C LYS A 83 -5.42 -5.57 28.43
N ALA A 84 -6.32 -6.48 28.79
CA ALA A 84 -6.59 -6.83 30.19
C ALA A 84 -5.36 -7.49 30.84
N ALA A 85 -4.67 -8.40 30.12
CA ALA A 85 -3.45 -9.03 30.59
C ALA A 85 -2.34 -7.99 30.84
N LEU A 86 -2.16 -7.03 29.93
CA LEU A 86 -1.20 -5.93 30.10
C LEU A 86 -1.56 -5.05 31.30
N ALA A 87 -2.84 -4.74 31.50
CA ALA A 87 -3.29 -3.97 32.65
C ALA A 87 -2.97 -4.66 33.99
N ASN A 88 -3.09 -6.00 34.06
CA ASN A 88 -2.74 -6.78 35.26
C ASN A 88 -1.25 -6.67 35.62
N VAL A 89 -0.37 -6.55 34.65
CA VAL A 89 1.09 -6.39 34.91
C VAL A 89 1.41 -5.08 35.63
N VAL A 90 0.63 -4.04 35.44
CA VAL A 90 0.79 -2.79 36.20
C VAL A 90 0.59 -3.04 37.70
N GLN A 91 -0.41 -3.86 38.07
CA GLN A 91 -0.65 -4.23 39.46
C GLN A 91 0.49 -5.13 40.01
N GLN A 92 0.97 -6.09 39.20
CA GLN A 92 2.10 -6.94 39.58
C GLN A 92 3.36 -6.09 39.82
N ARG A 93 3.65 -5.11 38.98
CA ARG A 93 4.75 -4.16 39.17
C ARG A 93 4.61 -3.40 40.49
N ASN A 94 3.45 -2.82 40.77
CA ASN A 94 3.19 -2.07 42.01
C ASN A 94 3.40 -2.98 43.24
N SER A 95 2.99 -4.24 43.17
CA SER A 95 3.21 -5.24 44.22
C SER A 95 4.69 -5.56 44.42
N ALA A 96 5.44 -5.76 43.35
CA ALA A 96 6.89 -6.00 43.37
C ALA A 96 7.65 -4.79 43.98
N GLU A 97 7.29 -3.57 43.59
CA GLU A 97 7.87 -2.35 44.16
C GLU A 97 7.58 -2.20 45.66
N ALA A 98 6.37 -2.55 46.09
CA ALA A 98 6.02 -2.59 47.55
C ALA A 98 6.84 -3.65 48.30
N THR A 99 7.07 -4.82 47.67
CA THR A 99 7.92 -5.88 48.27
C THR A 99 9.36 -5.40 48.42
N ILE A 100 9.93 -4.69 47.45
CA ILE A 100 11.27 -4.11 47.57
C ILE A 100 11.34 -3.16 48.75
N LYS A 101 10.36 -2.27 48.93
CA LYS A 101 10.30 -1.34 50.07
C LYS A 101 10.26 -2.07 51.39
N LEU A 102 9.46 -3.16 51.50
CA LEU A 102 9.42 -4.02 52.67
C LEU A 102 10.79 -4.64 52.98
N ARG A 103 11.47 -5.21 51.97
CA ARG A 103 12.79 -5.83 52.17
C ARG A 103 13.87 -4.79 52.53
N GLN A 104 13.78 -3.58 51.99
CA GLN A 104 14.66 -2.48 52.39
C GLN A 104 14.48 -2.03 53.83
N ALA A 105 13.22 -2.02 54.35
CA ALA A 105 12.96 -1.74 55.75
C ALA A 105 13.57 -2.83 56.68
N VAL A 106 13.46 -4.10 56.31
CA VAL A 106 14.11 -5.22 57.02
C VAL A 106 15.62 -5.13 56.99
N GLN A 107 16.23 -4.70 55.85
CA GLN A 107 17.65 -4.45 55.77
C GLN A 107 18.07 -3.33 56.70
N ALA A 108 17.33 -2.21 56.74
CA ALA A 108 17.63 -1.09 57.62
C ALA A 108 17.57 -1.48 59.13
N ASP A 109 16.62 -2.33 59.51
CA ASP A 109 16.53 -2.92 60.86
C ASP A 109 17.74 -3.79 61.19
N SER A 110 18.15 -4.69 60.28
CA SER A 110 19.34 -5.53 60.46
C SER A 110 20.61 -4.69 60.55
N GLU A 111 20.74 -3.61 59.78
CA GLU A 111 21.87 -2.66 59.86
C GLU A 111 21.89 -1.88 61.18
N ALA A 112 20.72 -1.53 61.75
CA ALA A 112 20.65 -0.92 63.06
C ALA A 112 21.09 -1.87 64.16
N GLN A 113 20.65 -3.13 64.07
CA GLN A 113 21.08 -4.18 65.01
C GLN A 113 22.60 -4.48 64.91
N LEU A 114 23.20 -4.44 63.69
CA LEU A 114 24.62 -4.55 63.51
C LEU A 114 25.36 -3.38 64.22
N ARG A 115 24.94 -2.13 63.97
CA ARG A 115 25.56 -0.97 64.66
C ARG A 115 25.52 -1.11 66.16
N LYS A 116 24.45 -1.65 66.73
CA LYS A 116 24.29 -1.90 68.18
C LYS A 116 25.35 -2.96 68.63
N SER A 117 25.41 -4.11 67.94
CA SER A 117 26.31 -5.21 68.32
C SER A 117 27.78 -4.83 68.16
N GLU A 118 28.16 -4.02 67.15
CA GLU A 118 29.50 -3.44 66.97
C GLU A 118 29.88 -2.50 68.13
N ALA A 119 28.94 -1.65 68.58
CA ALA A 119 29.18 -0.78 69.75
C ALA A 119 29.37 -1.56 71.05
N ASP A 120 28.55 -2.60 71.22
CA ASP A 120 28.68 -3.47 72.40
C ASP A 120 29.98 -4.25 72.38
N LEU A 121 30.39 -4.80 71.22
CA LEU A 121 31.70 -5.49 71.06
C LEU A 121 32.88 -4.56 71.35
N ARG A 122 32.87 -3.30 70.86
CA ARG A 122 33.94 -2.32 71.13
C ARG A 122 34.04 -2.03 72.64
N ARG A 123 32.88 -1.81 73.31
CA ARG A 123 32.83 -1.59 74.74
C ARG A 123 33.38 -2.75 75.52
N ASN A 124 32.94 -4.00 75.24
CA ASN A 124 33.42 -5.21 75.88
C ASN A 124 34.95 -5.42 75.63
N LYS A 125 35.46 -5.09 74.46
CA LYS A 125 36.89 -5.20 74.16
C LYS A 125 37.74 -4.28 75.00
N GLU A 126 37.28 -3.06 75.24
CA GLU A 126 37.93 -2.07 76.11
C GLU A 126 37.90 -2.56 77.58
N LEU A 127 36.77 -3.05 78.07
CA LEU A 127 36.58 -3.46 79.46
C LEU A 127 37.32 -4.80 79.81
N VAL A 128 37.56 -5.70 78.81
CA VAL A 128 38.38 -6.89 79.01
C VAL A 128 39.84 -6.56 79.24
N SER A 129 40.38 -5.49 78.63
CA SER A 129 41.74 -5.05 78.82
C SER A 129 42.01 -4.59 80.24
N ASP A 130 40.95 -4.02 80.88
CA ASP A 130 40.99 -3.51 82.23
C ASP A 130 40.61 -4.55 83.32
N GLY A 131 40.26 -5.79 82.87
CA GLY A 131 39.87 -6.91 83.78
C GLY A 131 38.44 -6.78 84.30
N SER A 132 37.63 -5.86 83.84
CA SER A 132 36.27 -5.54 84.33
C SER A 132 35.21 -6.47 83.70
N VAL A 133 35.50 -7.23 82.63
CA VAL A 133 34.60 -8.14 81.96
C VAL A 133 35.27 -9.50 81.71
N SER A 134 34.53 -10.59 81.80
CA SER A 134 35.03 -11.96 81.62
C SER A 134 35.32 -12.30 80.15
N LYS A 135 36.27 -13.18 79.84
CA LYS A 135 36.51 -13.71 78.47
C LYS A 135 35.26 -14.33 77.86
N ARG A 136 34.40 -14.96 78.64
CA ARG A 136 33.15 -15.56 78.19
C ARG A 136 32.17 -14.47 77.66
N GLU A 137 32.06 -13.34 78.32
CA GLU A 137 31.23 -12.22 77.85
C GLU A 137 31.76 -11.59 76.57
N MET A 138 33.06 -11.54 76.42
CA MET A 138 33.72 -11.12 75.17
C MET A 138 33.40 -12.07 74.03
N ASP A 139 33.46 -13.41 74.26
CA ASP A 139 33.13 -14.40 73.24
C ASP A 139 31.67 -14.34 72.83
N VAL A 140 30.75 -14.09 73.77
CA VAL A 140 29.31 -13.87 73.48
C VAL A 140 29.07 -12.63 72.62
N ALA A 141 29.78 -11.49 72.91
CA ALA A 141 29.68 -10.28 72.12
C ALA A 141 30.25 -10.48 70.71
N LEU A 142 31.32 -11.26 70.59
CA LEU A 142 31.91 -11.55 69.29
C LEU A 142 30.98 -12.42 68.42
N ALA A 143 30.34 -13.45 69.02
CA ALA A 143 29.37 -14.30 68.35
C ALA A 143 28.12 -13.49 67.92
N ALA A 144 27.62 -12.60 68.81
CA ALA A 144 26.45 -11.72 68.47
C ALA A 144 26.76 -10.76 67.33
N ASN A 145 27.95 -10.21 67.27
CA ASN A 145 28.38 -9.35 66.16
C ASN A 145 28.48 -10.14 64.84
N ALA A 146 29.08 -11.35 64.87
CA ALA A 146 29.16 -12.23 63.70
C ALA A 146 27.79 -12.60 63.18
N GLN A 147 26.82 -12.89 64.08
CA GLN A 147 25.42 -13.14 63.71
C GLN A 147 24.76 -11.94 63.06
N SER A 148 24.98 -10.73 63.59
CA SER A 148 24.43 -9.48 63.02
C SER A 148 25.00 -9.21 61.63
N ILE A 149 26.29 -9.44 61.38
CA ILE A 149 26.90 -9.34 60.06
C ILE A 149 26.22 -10.29 59.08
N ALA A 150 26.03 -11.55 59.43
CA ALA A 150 25.34 -12.53 58.59
C ALA A 150 23.89 -12.12 58.32
N ALA A 151 23.15 -11.58 59.30
CA ALA A 151 21.79 -11.08 59.13
C ALA A 151 21.69 -9.92 58.11
N VAL A 152 22.63 -8.98 58.16
CA VAL A 152 22.74 -7.88 57.15
C VAL A 152 23.02 -8.44 55.76
N ALA A 153 23.96 -9.39 55.64
CA ALA A 153 24.25 -10.03 54.37
C ALA A 153 23.01 -10.76 53.78
N GLN A 154 22.26 -11.45 54.61
CA GLN A 154 21.02 -12.12 54.23
C GLN A 154 19.95 -11.08 53.81
N ALA A 155 19.76 -9.99 54.55
CA ALA A 155 18.81 -8.96 54.26
C ALA A 155 19.11 -8.27 52.91
N LYS A 156 20.40 -7.97 52.64
CA LYS A 156 20.89 -7.44 51.34
C LYS A 156 20.58 -8.37 50.18
N ALA A 157 20.84 -9.68 50.36
CA ALA A 157 20.50 -10.69 49.34
C ALA A 157 18.98 -10.75 49.05
N ASN A 158 18.17 -10.62 50.08
CA ASN A 158 16.71 -10.61 49.92
C ASN A 158 16.21 -9.36 49.17
N VAL A 159 16.83 -8.19 49.34
CA VAL A 159 16.53 -6.97 48.54
C VAL A 159 16.90 -7.22 47.08
N GLU A 160 18.04 -7.83 46.81
CA GLU A 160 18.50 -8.13 45.45
C GLU A 160 17.55 -9.12 44.75
N ILE A 161 17.12 -10.16 45.43
CA ILE A 161 16.08 -11.10 44.91
C ILE A 161 14.81 -10.33 44.52
N ALA A 162 14.32 -9.46 45.40
CA ALA A 162 13.12 -8.67 45.11
C ALA A 162 13.29 -7.71 43.94
N ARG A 163 14.51 -7.21 43.70
CA ARG A 163 14.82 -6.41 42.49
C ARG A 163 14.80 -7.26 41.23
N GLN A 164 15.33 -8.48 41.29
CA GLN A 164 15.28 -9.41 40.15
C GLN A 164 13.85 -9.82 39.82
N ASP A 165 12.98 -10.01 40.84
CA ASP A 165 11.55 -10.26 40.65
C ASP A 165 10.87 -9.09 39.92
N LEU A 166 11.17 -7.82 40.31
CA LEU A 166 10.67 -6.64 39.60
C LEU A 166 11.16 -6.60 38.14
N GLN A 167 12.44 -6.94 37.91
CA GLN A 167 12.99 -6.97 36.55
C GLN A 167 12.28 -8.01 35.68
N THR A 168 11.92 -9.15 36.23
CA THR A 168 11.12 -10.19 35.55
C THR A 168 9.76 -9.65 35.13
N VAL A 169 9.08 -8.89 36.00
CA VAL A 169 7.79 -8.26 35.69
C VAL A 169 7.94 -7.22 34.57
N ILE A 170 9.04 -6.44 34.59
CA ILE A 170 9.33 -5.44 33.53
C ILE A 170 9.52 -6.12 32.17
N VAL A 171 10.30 -7.20 32.11
CA VAL A 171 10.51 -7.97 30.87
C VAL A 171 9.21 -8.59 30.37
N ASN A 172 8.41 -9.17 31.27
CA ASN A 172 7.10 -9.74 30.93
C ASN A 172 6.14 -8.68 30.35
N ARG A 173 6.18 -7.46 30.85
CA ARG A 173 5.42 -6.33 30.31
C ARG A 173 5.74 -6.11 28.82
N GLY A 174 7.04 -6.09 28.44
CA GLY A 174 7.46 -5.94 27.04
C GLY A 174 6.88 -7.03 26.12
N SER A 175 6.85 -8.28 26.60
CA SER A 175 6.22 -9.39 25.87
C SER A 175 4.71 -9.18 25.68
N LEU A 176 4.01 -8.69 26.70
CA LEU A 176 2.58 -8.42 26.60
C LEU A 176 2.26 -7.19 25.75
N GLU A 177 3.10 -6.16 25.77
CA GLU A 177 2.99 -5.03 24.82
C GLU A 177 3.13 -5.48 23.36
N ALA A 178 4.07 -6.37 23.07
CA ALA A 178 4.19 -6.99 21.75
C ALA A 178 2.96 -7.83 21.37
N SER A 179 2.38 -8.55 22.34
CA SER A 179 1.16 -9.33 22.13
C SER A 179 -0.07 -8.44 21.84
N VAL A 180 -0.18 -7.28 22.51
CA VAL A 180 -1.21 -6.26 22.21
C VAL A 180 -1.02 -5.72 20.81
N ALA A 181 0.20 -5.34 20.40
CA ALA A 181 0.49 -4.84 19.07
C ALA A 181 0.14 -5.88 17.99
N SER A 182 0.43 -7.16 18.22
CA SER A 182 0.04 -8.24 17.31
C SER A 182 -1.48 -8.38 17.19
N ALA A 183 -2.22 -8.30 18.31
CA ALA A 183 -3.67 -8.34 18.30
C ALA A 183 -4.30 -7.11 17.62
N GLU A 184 -3.70 -5.92 17.76
CA GLU A 184 -4.13 -4.71 17.05
C GLU A 184 -3.94 -4.85 15.54
N ALA A 185 -2.83 -5.46 15.10
CA ALA A 185 -2.61 -5.77 13.68
C ALA A 185 -3.66 -6.74 13.13
N ALA A 186 -4.06 -7.76 13.92
CA ALA A 186 -5.11 -8.69 13.55
C ALA A 186 -6.48 -8.00 13.40
N VAL A 187 -6.81 -7.06 14.29
CA VAL A 187 -8.02 -6.22 14.18
C VAL A 187 -7.99 -5.38 12.91
N GLN A 188 -6.86 -4.77 12.57
CA GLN A 188 -6.73 -4.00 11.33
C GLN A 188 -6.92 -4.85 10.08
N LEU A 189 -6.36 -6.05 10.04
CA LEU A 189 -6.57 -7.00 8.95
C LEU A 189 -8.07 -7.34 8.79
N ALA A 190 -8.75 -7.68 9.88
CA ALA A 190 -10.17 -7.98 9.86
C ALA A 190 -11.03 -6.79 9.41
N ARG A 191 -10.64 -5.54 9.74
CA ARG A 191 -11.30 -4.32 9.24
C ARG A 191 -11.11 -4.13 7.75
N ILE A 192 -9.91 -4.39 7.24
CA ILE A 192 -9.62 -4.33 5.80
C ILE A 192 -10.48 -5.36 5.07
N ASP A 193 -10.54 -6.60 5.56
CA ASP A 193 -11.37 -7.65 4.97
C ASP A 193 -12.85 -7.24 4.97
N LEU A 194 -13.36 -6.70 6.06
CA LEU A 194 -14.73 -6.20 6.12
C LEU A 194 -14.95 -5.03 5.14
N SER A 195 -14.01 -4.10 5.00
CA SER A 195 -14.12 -3.02 4.02
C SER A 195 -14.12 -3.52 2.59
N ASN A 196 -13.36 -4.57 2.29
CA ASN A 196 -13.25 -5.18 0.97
C ASN A 196 -14.51 -5.96 0.55
N THR A 197 -15.47 -6.20 1.46
CA THR A 197 -16.80 -6.71 1.10
C THR A 197 -17.63 -5.69 0.32
N ARG A 198 -17.27 -4.39 0.40
CA ARG A 198 -17.90 -3.28 -0.30
C ARG A 198 -17.03 -2.87 -1.48
N ILE A 199 -17.39 -3.33 -2.65
CA ILE A 199 -16.65 -3.03 -3.90
C ILE A 199 -17.17 -1.70 -4.43
N VAL A 200 -16.28 -0.69 -4.45
CA VAL A 200 -16.60 0.68 -4.85
C VAL A 200 -15.87 1.08 -6.12
N ALA A 201 -16.38 2.08 -6.82
CA ALA A 201 -15.74 2.65 -8.00
C ALA A 201 -14.42 3.35 -7.61
N PRO A 202 -13.27 2.99 -8.22
CA PRO A 202 -11.97 3.61 -7.91
C PRO A 202 -11.83 5.03 -8.48
N ARG A 203 -12.64 5.39 -9.47
CA ARG A 203 -12.65 6.69 -10.15
C ARG A 203 -14.01 6.92 -10.84
N ASP A 204 -14.22 8.15 -11.29
CA ASP A 204 -15.39 8.50 -12.09
C ASP A 204 -15.36 7.83 -13.46
N GLY A 205 -16.52 7.40 -13.96
CA GLY A 205 -16.62 6.79 -15.27
C GLY A 205 -17.98 6.15 -15.54
N GLN A 206 -18.08 5.52 -16.68
CA GLN A 206 -19.26 4.76 -17.09
C GLN A 206 -19.00 3.26 -16.92
N LEU A 207 -19.92 2.54 -16.31
CA LEU A 207 -19.85 1.08 -16.21
C LEU A 207 -20.08 0.45 -17.59
N GLY A 208 -19.43 -0.68 -17.81
CA GLY A 208 -19.75 -1.59 -18.90
C GLY A 208 -20.91 -2.50 -18.51
N GLN A 209 -20.98 -3.67 -19.15
CA GLN A 209 -21.94 -4.69 -18.79
C GLN A 209 -21.58 -5.33 -17.45
N ILE A 210 -22.57 -5.54 -16.59
CA ILE A 210 -22.42 -6.14 -15.27
C ILE A 210 -22.53 -7.66 -15.42
N GLY A 211 -21.41 -8.36 -15.16
CA GLY A 211 -21.33 -9.83 -15.28
C GLY A 211 -21.85 -10.58 -14.05
N VAL A 212 -22.22 -9.90 -12.98
CA VAL A 212 -22.62 -10.51 -11.71
C VAL A 212 -24.07 -10.23 -11.37
N ARG A 213 -24.72 -11.13 -10.62
CA ARG A 213 -26.11 -11.00 -10.18
C ARG A 213 -26.23 -11.24 -8.68
N LEU A 214 -27.31 -10.72 -8.08
CA LEU A 214 -27.68 -10.99 -6.69
C LEU A 214 -27.68 -12.49 -6.41
N GLY A 215 -27.09 -12.91 -5.30
CA GLY A 215 -27.00 -14.31 -4.88
C GLY A 215 -25.92 -15.14 -5.58
N ALA A 216 -25.21 -14.59 -6.58
CA ALA A 216 -24.09 -15.27 -7.21
C ALA A 216 -22.90 -15.40 -6.22
N TYR A 217 -22.19 -16.51 -6.30
CA TYR A 217 -20.92 -16.67 -5.59
C TYR A 217 -19.77 -16.19 -6.47
N VAL A 218 -18.90 -15.36 -5.93
CA VAL A 218 -17.75 -14.80 -6.64
C VAL A 218 -16.45 -15.14 -5.91
N ASN A 219 -15.41 -15.43 -6.68
CA ASN A 219 -14.07 -15.66 -6.17
C ASN A 219 -13.23 -14.38 -6.21
N SER A 220 -12.18 -14.31 -5.39
CA SER A 220 -11.19 -13.24 -5.46
C SER A 220 -10.60 -13.14 -6.88
N GLY A 221 -10.52 -11.92 -7.41
CA GLY A 221 -10.02 -11.64 -8.77
C GLY A 221 -11.00 -11.92 -9.91
N ALA A 222 -12.22 -12.39 -9.63
CA ALA A 222 -13.24 -12.56 -10.68
C ALA A 222 -13.62 -11.22 -11.30
N GLN A 223 -13.80 -11.16 -12.61
CA GLN A 223 -14.27 -9.95 -13.28
C GLN A 223 -15.77 -9.76 -13.03
N LEU A 224 -16.15 -8.68 -12.33
CA LEU A 224 -17.55 -8.34 -12.07
C LEU A 224 -18.11 -7.41 -13.14
N MET A 225 -17.36 -6.37 -13.48
CA MET A 225 -17.71 -5.37 -14.47
C MET A 225 -16.47 -4.60 -14.94
N ALA A 226 -16.60 -3.82 -15.98
CA ALA A 226 -15.57 -2.90 -16.45
C ALA A 226 -15.99 -1.45 -16.17
N LEU A 227 -15.05 -0.61 -15.78
CA LEU A 227 -15.22 0.83 -15.63
C LEU A 227 -14.44 1.56 -16.71
N VAL A 228 -15.12 2.38 -17.49
CA VAL A 228 -14.55 3.21 -18.56
C VAL A 228 -14.52 4.66 -18.10
N PRO A 229 -13.36 5.20 -17.73
CA PRO A 229 -13.24 6.59 -17.32
C PRO A 229 -13.41 7.54 -18.50
N ASN A 230 -13.67 8.82 -18.19
CA ASN A 230 -13.90 9.83 -19.21
C ASN A 230 -12.65 10.16 -20.04
N GLN A 231 -11.46 9.89 -19.50
CA GLN A 231 -10.19 10.17 -20.17
C GLN A 231 -10.00 9.22 -21.37
N LYS A 232 -9.97 9.79 -22.56
CA LYS A 232 -9.83 9.09 -23.83
C LYS A 232 -8.67 9.69 -24.61
N TRP A 233 -8.10 8.93 -25.52
CA TRP A 233 -7.08 9.36 -26.47
C TRP A 233 -7.23 8.56 -27.77
N VAL A 234 -6.56 8.97 -28.83
CA VAL A 234 -6.48 8.21 -30.07
C VAL A 234 -5.11 7.55 -30.20
N ILE A 235 -5.08 6.31 -30.63
CA ILE A 235 -3.86 5.61 -31.08
C ILE A 235 -3.94 5.50 -32.60
N ALA A 236 -3.05 6.20 -33.28
CA ALA A 236 -2.90 6.12 -34.73
C ALA A 236 -1.66 5.29 -35.08
N ASN A 237 -1.86 4.19 -35.79
CA ASN A 237 -0.78 3.33 -36.27
C ASN A 237 -0.29 3.87 -37.63
N MET A 238 0.69 4.76 -37.61
CA MET A 238 1.30 5.37 -38.83
C MET A 238 2.23 4.37 -39.47
N LYS A 239 2.34 4.40 -40.80
CA LYS A 239 3.37 3.62 -41.49
C LYS A 239 4.75 4.22 -41.19
N GLU A 240 5.79 3.38 -41.08
CA GLU A 240 7.16 3.79 -40.87
C GLU A 240 7.60 4.86 -41.86
N THR A 241 7.19 4.76 -43.13
CA THR A 241 7.48 5.72 -44.21
C THR A 241 6.84 7.10 -44.02
N GLN A 242 5.87 7.23 -43.15
CA GLN A 242 5.16 8.49 -42.82
C GLN A 242 5.75 9.19 -41.60
N MET A 243 6.67 8.52 -40.86
CA MET A 243 7.18 9.02 -39.59
C MET A 243 8.27 10.09 -39.69
N ASP A 244 8.83 10.31 -40.88
CA ASP A 244 9.98 11.20 -41.08
C ASP A 244 9.72 12.63 -40.54
N ASN A 245 8.52 13.18 -40.77
CA ASN A 245 8.15 14.52 -40.35
C ASN A 245 7.17 14.60 -39.19
N VAL A 246 6.78 13.46 -38.59
CA VAL A 246 5.87 13.43 -37.43
C VAL A 246 6.64 13.73 -36.14
N ARG A 247 6.19 14.74 -35.41
CA ARG A 247 6.78 15.20 -34.12
C ARG A 247 5.73 15.38 -33.05
N VAL A 248 6.17 15.28 -31.79
CA VAL A 248 5.34 15.59 -30.65
C VAL A 248 4.90 17.05 -30.66
N GLY A 249 3.65 17.32 -30.32
CA GLY A 249 3.04 18.64 -30.28
C GLY A 249 2.35 19.07 -31.59
N GLN A 250 2.51 18.32 -32.68
CA GLN A 250 1.85 18.66 -33.95
C GLN A 250 0.33 18.58 -33.85
N PRO A 251 -0.42 19.50 -34.49
CA PRO A 251 -1.88 19.44 -34.49
C PRO A 251 -2.38 18.29 -35.36
N VAL A 252 -3.42 17.67 -34.86
CA VAL A 252 -4.06 16.52 -35.48
C VAL A 252 -5.52 16.79 -35.69
N ARG A 253 -6.06 16.38 -36.83
CA ARG A 253 -7.50 16.30 -37.09
C ARG A 253 -7.86 14.84 -37.29
N PHE A 254 -8.95 14.44 -36.70
CA PHE A 254 -9.45 13.07 -36.89
C PHE A 254 -10.96 13.07 -37.09
N THR A 255 -11.43 12.09 -37.86
CA THR A 255 -12.86 11.87 -38.08
C THR A 255 -13.24 10.52 -37.50
N VAL A 256 -14.43 10.44 -36.93
CA VAL A 256 -14.95 9.24 -36.27
C VAL A 256 -16.07 8.63 -37.12
N ASP A 257 -15.86 7.41 -37.60
CA ASP A 257 -16.77 6.74 -38.53
C ASP A 257 -18.16 6.56 -37.93
N ALA A 258 -18.23 6.12 -36.66
CA ALA A 258 -19.46 5.90 -35.91
C ALA A 258 -20.29 7.20 -35.65
N LEU A 259 -19.68 8.39 -35.83
CA LEU A 259 -20.32 9.70 -35.63
C LEU A 259 -20.49 10.47 -36.93
N ASN A 260 -20.80 9.77 -38.02
CA ASN A 260 -21.01 10.35 -39.35
C ASN A 260 -19.82 11.20 -39.83
N HIS A 261 -18.60 10.69 -39.68
CA HIS A 261 -17.34 11.35 -40.02
C HIS A 261 -17.17 12.74 -39.38
N ARG A 262 -17.72 12.90 -38.16
CA ARG A 262 -17.54 14.15 -37.40
C ARG A 262 -16.06 14.39 -37.12
N LYS A 263 -15.67 15.66 -37.27
CA LYS A 263 -14.27 16.12 -37.14
C LYS A 263 -14.01 16.47 -35.68
N PHE A 264 -12.89 16.01 -35.18
CA PHE A 264 -12.30 16.35 -33.89
C PHE A 264 -10.88 16.81 -34.07
N THR A 265 -10.35 17.55 -33.10
CA THR A 265 -8.96 18.02 -33.06
C THR A 265 -8.23 17.43 -31.86
N GLY A 266 -6.92 17.42 -31.97
CA GLY A 266 -6.04 16.94 -30.94
C GLY A 266 -4.58 17.26 -31.29
N HIS A 267 -3.67 16.76 -30.47
CA HIS A 267 -2.24 16.96 -30.66
C HIS A 267 -1.48 15.65 -30.45
N VAL A 268 -0.38 15.48 -31.21
CA VAL A 268 0.54 14.37 -30.99
C VAL A 268 1.14 14.47 -29.59
N GLN A 269 0.83 13.52 -28.71
CA GLN A 269 1.32 13.49 -27.34
C GLN A 269 2.62 12.71 -27.20
N HIS A 270 2.63 11.49 -27.74
CA HIS A 270 3.78 10.60 -27.69
C HIS A 270 3.86 9.76 -28.96
N ILE A 271 5.09 9.44 -29.35
CA ILE A 271 5.40 8.49 -30.40
C ILE A 271 6.00 7.25 -29.76
N SER A 272 5.57 6.07 -30.17
CA SER A 272 6.10 4.82 -29.66
C SER A 272 7.61 4.71 -29.94
N PRO A 273 8.42 4.23 -28.98
CA PRO A 273 9.86 4.02 -29.20
C PRO A 273 10.17 2.83 -30.13
N GLY A 274 9.19 2.03 -30.52
CA GLY A 274 9.33 0.89 -31.41
C GLY A 274 8.08 0.64 -32.22
N THR A 275 8.18 -0.25 -33.20
CA THR A 275 7.07 -0.65 -34.06
C THR A 275 6.09 -1.55 -33.31
N GLY A 276 4.86 -1.66 -33.79
CA GLY A 276 3.85 -2.53 -33.16
C GLY A 276 4.21 -4.00 -33.15
N SER A 277 5.03 -4.46 -34.10
CA SER A 277 5.53 -5.85 -34.16
C SER A 277 6.54 -6.15 -33.07
N GLU A 278 7.37 -5.17 -32.66
CA GLU A 278 8.38 -5.37 -31.62
C GLU A 278 7.73 -5.62 -30.23
N PHE A 279 6.58 -5.00 -29.99
CA PHE A 279 5.82 -5.16 -28.73
C PHE A 279 4.73 -6.23 -28.78
N ALA A 280 4.65 -6.98 -29.90
CA ALA A 280 3.67 -8.07 -30.00
C ALA A 280 4.08 -9.28 -29.14
N LEU A 281 3.16 -9.82 -28.38
CA LEU A 281 3.36 -11.04 -27.55
C LEU A 281 3.78 -12.28 -28.36
N LEU A 282 3.41 -12.32 -29.64
CA LEU A 282 3.78 -13.36 -30.59
C LEU A 282 4.54 -12.66 -31.74
N GLN A 283 5.83 -12.80 -31.77
CA GLN A 283 6.64 -12.39 -32.92
C GLN A 283 6.34 -13.35 -34.08
N ALA A 284 6.01 -12.80 -35.25
CA ALA A 284 5.88 -13.59 -36.45
C ALA A 284 7.27 -14.09 -36.88
N ASP A 285 7.62 -15.32 -36.51
CA ASP A 285 8.85 -15.96 -36.92
C ASP A 285 8.70 -16.43 -38.37
N ASN A 286 9.47 -15.86 -39.28
CA ASN A 286 9.56 -16.30 -40.69
C ASN A 286 10.46 -17.55 -40.80
N ALA A 287 9.95 -18.71 -40.42
CA ALA A 287 10.66 -19.98 -40.47
C ALA A 287 11.09 -20.45 -41.90
N THR A 288 10.69 -19.70 -42.94
CA THR A 288 10.93 -20.10 -44.36
C THR A 288 12.06 -19.36 -45.06
N GLY A 289 12.82 -18.49 -44.37
CA GLY A 289 14.05 -17.90 -44.92
C GLY A 289 13.88 -16.84 -46.01
N ASN A 290 12.66 -16.49 -46.44
CA ASN A 290 12.40 -15.38 -47.38
C ASN A 290 12.03 -14.12 -46.60
N PHE A 291 12.96 -13.16 -46.53
CA PHE A 291 12.70 -11.88 -45.92
C PHE A 291 11.89 -11.01 -46.89
N VAL A 292 10.62 -10.80 -46.61
CA VAL A 292 9.76 -9.82 -47.31
C VAL A 292 9.70 -8.57 -46.43
N LYS A 293 10.21 -7.46 -46.94
CA LYS A 293 10.11 -6.13 -46.28
C LYS A 293 8.65 -5.67 -46.24
N ILE A 294 7.99 -5.88 -45.13
CA ILE A 294 6.65 -5.36 -44.87
C ILE A 294 6.79 -4.04 -44.12
N ALA A 295 6.13 -2.97 -44.62
CA ALA A 295 6.12 -1.68 -43.94
C ALA A 295 5.54 -1.81 -42.53
N GLN A 296 6.37 -1.60 -41.52
CA GLN A 296 6.00 -1.62 -40.14
C GLN A 296 5.13 -0.41 -39.76
N ARG A 297 4.37 -0.53 -38.64
CA ARG A 297 3.56 0.57 -38.12
C ARG A 297 4.08 1.03 -36.78
N VAL A 298 4.15 2.35 -36.61
CA VAL A 298 4.56 2.99 -35.36
C VAL A 298 3.33 3.58 -34.71
N PRO A 299 2.96 3.16 -33.50
CA PRO A 299 1.85 3.75 -32.75
C PRO A 299 2.16 5.18 -32.32
N VAL A 300 1.26 6.10 -32.63
CA VAL A 300 1.29 7.51 -32.22
C VAL A 300 0.09 7.76 -31.30
N ARG A 301 0.37 8.23 -30.10
CA ARG A 301 -0.67 8.63 -29.14
C ARG A 301 -1.02 10.10 -29.35
N ILE A 302 -2.31 10.36 -29.49
CA ILE A 302 -2.88 11.67 -29.77
C ILE A 302 -3.84 12.01 -28.62
N THR A 303 -3.65 13.17 -27.99
CA THR A 303 -4.63 13.73 -27.06
C THR A 303 -5.81 14.29 -27.85
N ILE A 304 -6.96 14.26 -27.25
CA ILE A 304 -8.19 14.91 -27.74
C ILE A 304 -8.23 16.27 -27.07
N ASP A 305 -8.42 17.36 -27.83
CA ASP A 305 -8.55 18.69 -27.26
C ASP A 305 -9.88 18.77 -26.46
N PRO A 306 -9.88 19.44 -25.31
CA PRO A 306 -11.06 19.54 -24.47
C PRO A 306 -12.17 20.40 -25.11
N ASP A 307 -13.39 20.29 -24.54
CA ASP A 307 -14.56 21.11 -24.87
C ASP A 307 -15.02 21.04 -26.35
N GLN A 308 -14.78 19.90 -27.02
CA GLN A 308 -15.30 19.67 -28.35
C GLN A 308 -16.72 19.14 -28.31
N GLN A 309 -17.53 19.61 -29.25
CA GLN A 309 -18.93 19.22 -29.36
C GLN A 309 -19.07 17.69 -29.56
N GLU A 310 -19.84 17.02 -28.71
CA GLU A 310 -20.05 15.55 -28.70
C GLU A 310 -18.82 14.70 -28.34
N GLU A 311 -17.78 15.26 -27.70
CA GLU A 311 -16.65 14.48 -27.16
C GLU A 311 -17.12 13.33 -26.25
N GLU A 312 -18.21 13.55 -25.50
CA GLU A 312 -18.80 12.56 -24.62
C GLU A 312 -19.29 11.30 -25.36
N ARG A 313 -19.60 11.40 -26.63
CA ARG A 313 -20.06 10.28 -27.46
C ARG A 313 -18.92 9.38 -27.94
N LEU A 314 -17.68 9.82 -27.84
CA LEU A 314 -16.52 8.99 -28.14
C LEU A 314 -16.47 7.78 -27.19
N ARG A 315 -16.28 6.60 -27.75
CA ARG A 315 -16.14 5.33 -26.98
C ARG A 315 -14.84 4.64 -27.35
N PRO A 316 -14.13 4.06 -26.37
CA PRO A 316 -12.99 3.20 -26.68
C PRO A 316 -13.38 2.10 -27.65
N GLY A 317 -12.52 1.86 -28.66
CA GLY A 317 -12.76 0.89 -29.72
C GLY A 317 -13.36 1.47 -31.00
N MET A 318 -13.82 2.74 -31.01
CA MET A 318 -14.28 3.38 -32.25
C MET A 318 -13.12 3.58 -33.23
N SER A 319 -13.35 3.25 -34.50
CA SER A 319 -12.43 3.50 -35.61
C SER A 319 -12.44 4.99 -35.98
N VAL A 320 -11.27 5.50 -36.31
CA VAL A 320 -11.07 6.89 -36.67
C VAL A 320 -10.08 7.01 -37.83
N VAL A 321 -10.27 8.01 -38.67
CA VAL A 321 -9.28 8.42 -39.69
C VAL A 321 -8.53 9.61 -39.13
N VAL A 322 -7.21 9.50 -39.03
CA VAL A 322 -6.32 10.49 -38.42
C VAL A 322 -5.50 11.19 -39.51
N SER A 323 -5.43 12.51 -39.43
CA SER A 323 -4.59 13.36 -40.30
C SER A 323 -3.73 14.26 -39.44
N ILE A 324 -2.40 14.06 -39.49
CA ILE A 324 -1.40 14.85 -38.76
C ILE A 324 -0.86 15.94 -39.69
N ASP A 325 -0.90 17.18 -39.27
CA ASP A 325 -0.33 18.31 -40.00
C ASP A 325 1.16 18.45 -39.63
N THR A 326 2.02 18.01 -40.53
CA THR A 326 3.47 18.01 -40.32
C THR A 326 4.13 19.36 -40.70
N ALA A 327 3.39 20.30 -41.31
CA ALA A 327 3.91 21.65 -41.58
C ALA A 327 3.97 22.51 -40.30
N ALA A 328 3.06 22.28 -39.37
CA ALA A 328 2.91 23.04 -38.11
C ALA A 328 3.89 22.58 -37.01
N GLY A 329 5.09 22.19 -37.30
CA GLY A 329 6.08 21.73 -36.27
C GLY A 329 7.52 22.12 -36.62
N ASN A 330 7.76 22.78 -37.72
CA ASN A 330 9.11 23.07 -38.18
C ASN A 330 9.71 24.41 -37.68
N THR A 331 9.11 25.00 -36.63
CA THR A 331 9.57 26.22 -35.97
C THR A 331 10.15 25.95 -34.59
N GLN A 332 11.14 25.08 -34.47
CA GLN A 332 12.09 25.18 -33.35
C GLN A 332 13.47 25.59 -33.91
N PRO A 333 14.06 26.66 -33.40
CA PRO A 333 15.43 27.00 -33.73
C PRO A 333 16.38 25.99 -33.09
N HIS A 334 17.46 25.73 -33.79
CA HIS A 334 18.61 24.88 -33.44
C HIS A 334 19.24 25.27 -32.11
#